data_acda27a645ab844663290eb8f2b49d0d
#
_entry.id   acda27a645ab844663290eb8f2b49d0d
#
_cell.length_a   1.000
_cell.length_b   1.000
_cell.length_c   1.000
_cell.angle_alpha   90.00
_cell.angle_beta   90.00
_cell.angle_gamma   90.00
#
_symmetry.space_group_name_H-M   'P 1'
#
loop_
_entity.id
_entity.type
_entity.pdbx_description
1 polymer ?
#
loop_
_entity_poly.entity_id
_entity_poly.type
_entity_poly.pdbx_seq_one_letter_code
_entity_poly.pdbx_strand_id
1 'polypeptide(L)'
;MPAVTKQVKFYNTFVIKGDQTGNSNWHVEESRIKGDFNADSVDLGVQAHIVDKDYKNVSRENALIYSGIYNSRTDINNTNQFSSAQDITRAVDVQYGSIQKLYAEDTNLNIFQEERVSRALIDKDAIYTAEGARVSIAADRVISDIIPYGGTYGISKNPESFAVFAGRKYFADKNKGVVLRLSRDGITEISAYGMQSYFRSNLKKADVIHGMWDMHAKDYVISLQGGTVPDTYKTLTFDEKVNGWTSFHTYKPSGGGSLNSTFYTFDSGEIY
;
A
#
# COMPACT_ATOMS: atom_id res chain seq x y z
N MET A 1 -13.77 16.47 -17.96
CA MET A 1 -14.64 17.01 -16.91
C MET A 1 -14.03 18.30 -16.42
N PRO A 2 -14.79 19.37 -16.15
CA PRO A 2 -14.23 20.56 -15.55
C PRO A 2 -13.75 20.23 -14.13
N ALA A 3 -12.58 20.71 -13.76
CA ALA A 3 -12.08 20.59 -12.41
C ALA A 3 -12.96 21.39 -11.46
N VAL A 4 -13.44 20.74 -10.40
CA VAL A 4 -14.21 21.42 -9.35
C VAL A 4 -13.28 21.67 -8.18
N THR A 5 -13.07 22.92 -7.85
CA THR A 5 -12.29 23.31 -6.67
C THR A 5 -13.22 23.34 -5.47
N LYS A 6 -12.86 22.60 -4.43
CA LYS A 6 -13.55 22.59 -3.15
C LYS A 6 -12.62 23.12 -2.07
N GLN A 7 -13.02 24.18 -1.41
CA GLN A 7 -12.29 24.68 -0.24
C GLN A 7 -12.65 23.81 0.96
N VAL A 8 -11.65 23.28 1.65
CA VAL A 8 -11.78 22.52 2.89
C VAL A 8 -11.21 23.30 4.05
N LYS A 9 -11.86 23.25 5.20
CA LYS A 9 -11.48 24.02 6.39
C LYS A 9 -10.41 23.35 7.23
N PHE A 10 -10.26 22.02 7.11
CA PHE A 10 -9.33 21.23 7.91
C PHE A 10 -8.28 20.58 7.02
N TYR A 11 -7.05 20.48 7.48
CA TYR A 11 -5.94 19.96 6.70
C TYR A 11 -5.94 18.44 6.53
N ASN A 12 -6.72 17.71 7.29
CA ASN A 12 -6.86 16.25 7.20
C ASN A 12 -8.29 15.83 6.87
N THR A 13 -8.91 16.51 5.91
CA THR A 13 -10.24 16.21 5.42
C THR A 13 -10.19 15.29 4.20
N PHE A 14 -11.20 14.41 4.09
CA PHE A 14 -11.43 13.59 2.93
C PHE A 14 -12.63 14.14 2.16
N VAL A 15 -12.50 14.28 0.85
CA VAL A 15 -13.57 14.72 -0.02
C VAL A 15 -14.16 13.50 -0.70
N ILE A 16 -15.41 13.18 -0.35
CA ILE A 16 -16.15 12.06 -0.92
C ILE A 16 -17.20 12.60 -1.86
N LYS A 17 -17.25 12.07 -3.09
CA LYS A 17 -18.31 12.39 -4.02
C LYS A 17 -19.59 11.69 -3.56
N GLY A 18 -20.55 12.45 -3.10
CA GLY A 18 -21.89 11.96 -2.79
C GLY A 18 -22.78 12.00 -4.04
N ASP A 19 -23.46 10.90 -4.25
CA ASP A 19 -24.53 10.66 -5.20
C ASP A 19 -24.13 10.61 -6.70
N GLN A 20 -24.57 9.52 -7.33
CA GLN A 20 -24.33 9.23 -8.75
C GLN A 20 -25.31 9.93 -9.70
N THR A 21 -26.27 10.66 -9.19
CA THR A 21 -27.36 11.28 -9.96
C THR A 21 -27.03 12.66 -10.53
N GLY A 22 -25.80 12.93 -10.87
CA GLY A 22 -25.43 14.09 -11.67
C GLY A 22 -25.39 15.44 -10.95
N ASN A 23 -25.80 15.51 -9.71
CA ASN A 23 -25.66 16.71 -8.88
C ASN A 23 -24.33 16.65 -8.13
N SER A 24 -23.54 17.68 -8.26
CA SER A 24 -22.17 17.83 -7.77
C SER A 24 -22.07 17.98 -6.24
N ASN A 25 -22.84 17.22 -5.49
CA ASN A 25 -22.76 17.25 -4.04
C ASN A 25 -21.54 16.45 -3.57
N TRP A 26 -20.50 17.19 -3.23
CA TRP A 26 -19.34 16.65 -2.56
C TRP A 26 -19.56 16.71 -1.05
N HIS A 27 -19.41 15.59 -0.39
CA HIS A 27 -19.35 15.53 1.05
C HIS A 27 -17.89 15.62 1.49
N VAL A 28 -17.67 16.42 2.51
CA VAL A 28 -16.37 16.54 3.15
C VAL A 28 -16.48 15.80 4.47
N GLU A 29 -15.75 14.69 4.61
CA GLU A 29 -15.63 14.00 5.87
C GLU A 29 -14.36 14.49 6.56
N GLU A 30 -14.51 14.99 7.77
CA GLU A 30 -13.47 15.62 8.54
C GLU A 30 -12.90 14.64 9.57
N SER A 31 -11.59 14.43 9.55
CA SER A 31 -10.91 13.74 10.64
C SER A 31 -10.87 14.65 11.86
N ARG A 32 -11.25 14.15 13.00
CA ARG A 32 -11.20 14.89 14.25
C ARG A 32 -9.79 14.86 14.82
N ILE A 33 -9.19 16.03 14.97
CA ILE A 33 -7.94 16.19 15.71
C ILE A 33 -8.27 16.34 17.18
N LYS A 34 -7.66 15.53 18.04
CA LYS A 34 -7.75 15.72 19.48
C LYS A 34 -6.90 16.91 19.90
N GLY A 35 -7.49 17.84 20.62
CA GLY A 35 -6.84 19.05 21.12
C GLY A 35 -7.50 20.31 20.58
N ASP A 36 -6.84 21.43 20.73
CA ASP A 36 -7.39 22.77 20.45
C ASP A 36 -7.54 23.09 18.96
N PHE A 37 -7.18 22.16 18.07
CA PHE A 37 -7.17 22.35 16.62
C PHE A 37 -8.42 21.84 15.90
N ASN A 38 -9.46 21.51 16.62
CA ASN A 38 -10.75 21.14 16.03
C ASN A 38 -11.61 22.38 15.77
N ALA A 39 -10.99 23.45 15.26
CA ALA A 39 -11.62 24.71 14.97
C ALA A 39 -12.13 24.76 13.54
N ASP A 40 -13.14 25.60 13.29
CA ASP A 40 -13.75 25.83 11.97
C ASP A 40 -12.80 26.47 10.94
N SER A 41 -11.67 26.94 11.38
CA SER A 41 -10.61 27.49 10.54
C SER A 41 -9.26 26.89 10.93
N VAL A 42 -8.36 26.78 9.95
CA VAL A 42 -6.97 26.40 10.19
C VAL A 42 -6.18 27.61 10.73
N ASP A 43 -6.75 28.27 11.72
CA ASP A 43 -6.02 29.26 12.46
C ASP A 43 -5.08 28.54 13.43
N LEU A 44 -3.79 28.67 13.15
CA LEU A 44 -2.73 28.03 13.93
C LEU A 44 -2.59 28.60 15.34
N GLY A 45 -3.58 29.33 15.82
CA GLY A 45 -3.57 30.00 17.11
C GLY A 45 -2.61 31.18 17.15
N VAL A 46 -2.26 31.61 18.36
CA VAL A 46 -1.35 32.73 18.56
C VAL A 46 0.05 32.36 18.13
N GLN A 47 0.56 33.02 17.12
CA GLN A 47 1.93 32.84 16.63
C GLN A 47 2.86 33.89 17.23
N ALA A 48 4.07 33.48 17.55
CA ALA A 48 5.10 34.39 18.10
C ALA A 48 5.69 35.33 17.04
N HIS A 49 5.35 35.13 15.76
CA HIS A 49 5.84 35.97 14.65
C HIS A 49 4.75 36.01 13.55
N ILE A 50 4.83 37.09 12.78
CA ILE A 50 3.94 37.26 11.60
C ILE A 50 4.54 36.47 10.44
N VAL A 51 3.71 35.66 9.81
CA VAL A 51 4.07 34.91 8.60
C VAL A 51 3.35 35.54 7.42
N ASP A 52 4.10 36.24 6.58
CA ASP A 52 3.55 36.92 5.38
C ASP A 52 3.42 35.99 4.16
N LYS A 53 3.57 34.68 4.36
CA LYS A 53 3.48 33.70 3.27
C LYS A 53 2.23 32.86 3.41
N ASP A 54 1.52 32.69 2.30
CA ASP A 54 0.45 31.71 2.21
C ASP A 54 0.96 30.33 2.54
N TYR A 55 0.22 29.61 3.40
CA TYR A 55 0.54 28.23 3.69
C TYR A 55 0.31 27.39 2.45
N LYS A 56 1.32 26.63 2.06
CA LYS A 56 1.25 25.69 0.94
C LYS A 56 1.19 24.27 1.47
N ASN A 57 0.43 23.44 0.76
CA ASN A 57 0.45 22.01 1.03
C ASN A 57 1.86 21.44 0.79
N VAL A 58 2.33 20.64 1.73
CA VAL A 58 3.58 19.90 1.60
C VAL A 58 3.23 18.45 1.32
N SER A 59 3.60 17.96 0.15
CA SER A 59 3.51 16.53 -0.16
C SER A 59 4.64 15.77 0.53
N ARG A 60 4.29 14.74 1.29
CA ARG A 60 5.24 13.86 1.98
C ARG A 60 4.97 12.42 1.56
N GLU A 61 5.44 12.05 0.38
CA GLU A 61 5.14 10.76 -0.25
C GLU A 61 5.75 9.55 0.49
N ASN A 62 6.69 9.81 1.39
CA ASN A 62 7.38 8.81 2.21
C ASN A 62 6.99 8.84 3.69
N ALA A 63 5.91 9.53 4.04
CA ALA A 63 5.48 9.64 5.43
C ALA A 63 4.10 9.03 5.64
N LEU A 64 3.89 8.53 6.86
CA LEU A 64 2.63 8.01 7.37
C LEU A 64 2.13 8.93 8.47
N ILE A 65 0.83 9.11 8.51
CA ILE A 65 0.12 9.67 9.66
C ILE A 65 -0.82 8.60 10.21
N TYR A 66 -0.96 8.51 11.51
CA TYR A 66 -1.81 7.50 12.13
C TYR A 66 -2.70 8.11 13.21
N SER A 67 -3.88 7.52 13.34
CA SER A 67 -4.87 7.83 14.38
C SER A 67 -4.62 7.04 15.66
N GLY A 68 -5.51 7.21 16.64
CA GLY A 68 -5.60 6.29 17.78
C GLY A 68 -6.03 4.89 17.36
N ILE A 69 -6.17 4.02 18.33
CA ILE A 69 -6.52 2.60 18.15
C ILE A 69 -7.97 2.31 18.56
N TYR A 70 -8.49 1.19 18.10
CA TYR A 70 -9.71 0.60 18.59
C TYR A 70 -9.40 -0.40 19.71
N ASN A 71 -10.02 -0.21 20.87
CA ASN A 71 -9.91 -1.14 22.00
C ASN A 71 -11.18 -1.97 22.11
N SER A 72 -11.13 -3.22 21.70
CA SER A 72 -12.27 -4.14 21.69
C SER A 72 -12.78 -4.53 23.09
N ARG A 73 -11.99 -4.32 24.14
CA ARG A 73 -12.43 -4.62 25.53
C ARG A 73 -13.29 -3.52 26.11
N THR A 74 -12.98 -2.27 25.78
CA THR A 74 -13.68 -1.09 26.32
C THR A 74 -14.63 -0.48 25.32
N ASP A 75 -14.66 -1.02 24.09
CA ASP A 75 -15.41 -0.49 22.94
C ASP A 75 -15.08 0.99 22.61
N ILE A 76 -13.92 1.44 23.04
CA ILE A 76 -13.43 2.78 22.75
C ILE A 76 -12.79 2.78 21.36
N ASN A 77 -13.38 3.53 20.45
CA ASN A 77 -12.88 3.70 19.09
C ASN A 77 -12.25 5.09 18.92
N ASN A 78 -10.93 5.12 18.78
CA ASN A 78 -10.14 6.32 18.51
C ASN A 78 -9.57 6.35 17.08
N THR A 79 -10.03 5.51 16.17
CA THR A 79 -9.47 5.39 14.82
C THR A 79 -9.73 6.60 13.92
N ASN A 80 -10.61 7.50 14.34
CA ASN A 80 -10.88 8.78 13.65
C ASN A 80 -10.29 9.98 14.39
N GLN A 81 -9.42 9.76 15.37
CA GLN A 81 -8.86 10.83 16.19
C GLN A 81 -7.36 10.91 16.03
N PHE A 82 -6.87 12.11 15.75
CA PHE A 82 -5.46 12.43 15.63
C PHE A 82 -5.06 13.35 16.77
N SER A 83 -4.11 12.94 17.59
CA SER A 83 -3.67 13.73 18.73
C SER A 83 -2.58 14.70 18.31
N SER A 84 -2.80 16.00 18.51
CA SER A 84 -1.78 17.01 18.26
C SER A 84 -0.67 17.04 19.34
N ALA A 85 -0.94 16.44 20.51
CA ALA A 85 0.01 16.40 21.62
C ALA A 85 0.99 15.21 21.54
N GLN A 86 0.77 14.28 20.61
CA GLN A 86 1.61 13.11 20.42
C GLN A 86 2.22 13.11 19.03
N ASP A 87 3.35 12.43 18.88
CA ASP A 87 3.94 12.20 17.57
C ASP A 87 3.07 11.19 16.80
N ILE A 88 2.29 11.69 15.84
CA ILE A 88 1.37 10.93 15.00
C ILE A 88 1.91 10.68 13.60
N THR A 89 3.16 11.03 13.34
CA THR A 89 3.79 10.89 12.03
C THR A 89 4.98 9.97 12.09
N ARG A 90 5.17 9.18 11.04
CA ARG A 90 6.37 8.37 10.83
C ARG A 90 6.79 8.49 9.38
N ALA A 91 8.08 8.69 9.15
CA ALA A 91 8.64 8.71 7.82
C ALA A 91 9.49 7.46 7.58
N VAL A 92 9.41 6.94 6.36
CA VAL A 92 10.36 5.97 5.83
C VAL A 92 11.47 6.71 5.08
N ASP A 93 12.57 6.01 4.80
CA ASP A 93 13.71 6.60 4.14
C ASP A 93 13.34 7.08 2.72
N VAL A 94 13.57 8.36 2.46
CA VAL A 94 13.29 9.03 1.18
C VAL A 94 14.10 8.43 0.03
N GLN A 95 15.28 7.88 0.32
CA GLN A 95 16.17 7.30 -0.67
C GLN A 95 15.51 6.19 -1.50
N TYR A 96 14.52 5.49 -0.93
CA TYR A 96 13.85 4.37 -1.58
C TYR A 96 12.53 4.74 -2.28
N GLY A 97 12.29 6.02 -2.47
CA GLY A 97 11.13 6.54 -3.17
C GLY A 97 9.85 6.57 -2.32
N SER A 98 8.76 6.85 -3.00
CA SER A 98 7.44 7.02 -2.37
C SER A 98 6.84 5.71 -1.86
N ILE A 99 5.95 5.81 -0.88
CA ILE A 99 5.13 4.69 -0.41
C ILE A 99 4.05 4.42 -1.46
N GLN A 100 4.01 3.19 -1.95
CA GLN A 100 3.08 2.77 -3.00
C GLN A 100 1.94 1.90 -2.46
N LYS A 101 2.22 1.08 -1.45
CA LYS A 101 1.25 0.16 -0.87
C LYS A 101 1.46 -0.02 0.63
N LEU A 102 0.37 -0.09 1.36
CA LEU A 102 0.34 -0.48 2.76
C LEU A 102 -0.47 -1.77 2.89
N TYR A 103 0.03 -2.70 3.68
CA TYR A 103 -0.68 -3.93 4.00
C TYR A 103 -0.53 -4.28 5.47
N ALA A 104 -1.64 -4.23 6.19
CA ALA A 104 -1.69 -4.60 7.61
C ALA A 104 -1.78 -6.12 7.76
N GLU A 105 -1.03 -6.66 8.71
CA GLU A 105 -1.02 -8.06 9.05
C GLU A 105 -0.86 -8.21 10.56
N ASP A 106 -1.93 -8.59 11.24
CA ASP A 106 -2.00 -8.70 12.70
C ASP A 106 -1.44 -7.46 13.42
N THR A 107 -0.23 -7.56 13.93
CA THR A 107 0.48 -6.51 14.67
C THR A 107 1.61 -5.87 13.88
N ASN A 108 1.61 -6.04 12.57
CA ASN A 108 2.62 -5.45 11.69
C ASN A 108 1.96 -4.72 10.53
N LEU A 109 2.59 -3.65 10.09
CA LEU A 109 2.24 -2.96 8.86
C LEU A 109 3.38 -3.14 7.87
N ASN A 110 3.12 -3.82 6.76
CA ASN A 110 4.07 -3.91 5.66
C ASN A 110 3.96 -2.66 4.79
N ILE A 111 5.08 -2.00 4.58
CA ILE A 111 5.20 -0.74 3.83
C ILE A 111 6.00 -1.05 2.58
N PHE A 112 5.37 -0.87 1.43
CA PHE A 112 6.00 -1.08 0.12
C PHE A 112 6.32 0.27 -0.49
N GLN A 113 7.60 0.59 -0.58
CA GLN A 113 8.13 1.73 -1.33
C GLN A 113 8.50 1.31 -2.76
N GLU A 114 8.90 2.26 -3.57
CA GLU A 114 9.32 2.00 -4.96
C GLU A 114 10.48 1.00 -5.03
N GLU A 115 11.47 1.12 -4.13
CA GLU A 115 12.70 0.32 -4.15
C GLU A 115 12.96 -0.47 -2.86
N ARG A 116 12.06 -0.39 -1.88
CA ARG A 116 12.23 -1.09 -0.60
C ARG A 116 10.91 -1.56 -0.02
N VAL A 117 10.98 -2.66 0.72
CA VAL A 117 9.89 -3.14 1.55
C VAL A 117 10.34 -3.13 3.00
N SER A 118 9.51 -2.56 3.86
CA SER A 118 9.76 -2.47 5.29
C SER A 118 8.57 -3.00 6.08
N ARG A 119 8.83 -3.38 7.32
CA ARG A 119 7.80 -3.77 8.27
C ARG A 119 7.81 -2.78 9.44
N ALA A 120 6.71 -2.11 9.68
CA ALA A 120 6.49 -1.33 10.89
C ALA A 120 5.83 -2.20 11.96
N LEU A 121 6.27 -2.07 13.19
CA LEU A 121 5.64 -2.67 14.34
C LEU A 121 4.48 -1.80 14.79
N ILE A 122 3.33 -2.42 15.06
CA ILE A 122 2.15 -1.72 15.57
C ILE A 122 1.99 -2.06 17.04
N ASP A 123 1.92 -1.03 17.87
CA ASP A 123 1.73 -1.10 19.32
C ASP A 123 2.79 -1.94 20.05
N LYS A 124 3.98 -2.05 19.45
CA LYS A 124 5.11 -2.83 19.99
C LYS A 124 6.42 -2.19 19.64
N ASP A 125 7.35 -2.20 20.58
CA ASP A 125 8.76 -1.89 20.33
C ASP A 125 9.62 -3.14 20.36
N ALA A 126 10.76 -3.09 19.69
CA ALA A 126 11.75 -4.16 19.68
C ALA A 126 12.91 -3.78 20.58
N ILE A 127 13.17 -4.62 21.58
CA ILE A 127 14.38 -4.56 22.38
C ILE A 127 15.26 -5.75 21.98
N TYR A 128 16.56 -5.52 21.89
CA TYR A 128 17.54 -6.59 21.68
C TYR A 128 18.17 -6.97 23.02
N THR A 129 18.21 -8.26 23.32
CA THR A 129 18.95 -8.77 24.48
C THR A 129 20.46 -8.66 24.25
N ALA A 130 21.25 -8.84 25.30
CA ALA A 130 22.71 -8.84 25.18
C ALA A 130 23.24 -9.92 24.22
N GLU A 131 22.48 -11.00 24.07
CA GLU A 131 22.79 -12.10 23.12
C GLU A 131 22.28 -11.83 21.70
N GLY A 132 21.69 -10.64 21.44
CA GLY A 132 21.17 -10.25 20.13
C GLY A 132 19.78 -10.81 19.81
N ALA A 133 19.11 -11.49 20.74
CA ALA A 133 17.74 -11.93 20.54
C ALA A 133 16.77 -10.75 20.63
N ARG A 134 15.77 -10.74 19.76
CA ARG A 134 14.77 -9.70 19.70
C ARG A 134 13.58 -10.05 20.61
N VAL A 135 13.23 -9.13 21.50
CA VAL A 135 12.05 -9.20 22.36
C VAL A 135 11.12 -8.03 22.04
N SER A 136 9.84 -8.30 21.89
CA SER A 136 8.83 -7.26 21.69
C SER A 136 8.25 -6.84 23.02
N ILE A 137 8.14 -5.54 23.24
CA ILE A 137 7.47 -4.92 24.39
C ILE A 137 6.32 -4.03 23.91
N ALA A 138 5.41 -3.69 24.82
CA ALA A 138 4.38 -2.69 24.53
C ALA A 138 5.02 -1.32 24.31
N ALA A 139 4.53 -0.58 23.31
CA ALA A 139 5.03 0.74 22.97
C ALA A 139 4.00 1.82 23.33
N ASP A 140 4.50 3.01 23.64
CA ASP A 140 3.64 4.20 23.82
C ASP A 140 3.13 4.77 22.51
N ARG A 141 3.62 4.25 21.39
CA ARG A 141 3.32 4.74 20.03
C ARG A 141 2.63 3.67 19.21
N VAL A 142 1.65 4.07 18.42
CA VAL A 142 0.92 3.14 17.54
C VAL A 142 1.83 2.55 16.48
N ILE A 143 2.61 3.40 15.78
CA ILE A 143 3.64 2.92 14.84
C ILE A 143 5.01 3.15 15.46
N SER A 144 5.68 2.07 15.78
CA SER A 144 6.99 2.09 16.41
C SER A 144 8.12 1.94 15.38
N ASP A 145 9.00 0.98 15.58
CA ASP A 145 10.16 0.79 14.71
C ASP A 145 9.77 0.30 13.31
N ILE A 146 10.38 0.93 12.31
CA ILE A 146 10.27 0.51 10.92
C ILE A 146 11.53 -0.26 10.55
N ILE A 147 11.37 -1.54 10.26
CA ILE A 147 12.47 -2.46 10.01
C ILE A 147 12.43 -2.89 8.55
N PRO A 148 13.47 -2.61 7.78
CA PRO A 148 13.53 -3.05 6.39
C PRO A 148 13.71 -4.55 6.29
N TYR A 149 13.10 -5.16 5.27
CA TYR A 149 13.45 -6.52 4.86
C TYR A 149 14.79 -6.56 4.15
N GLY A 150 15.41 -7.70 4.17
CA GLY A 150 16.67 -7.92 3.46
C GLY A 150 16.52 -7.73 1.95
N GLY A 151 17.56 -7.21 1.31
CA GLY A 151 17.58 -6.87 -0.11
C GLY A 151 17.06 -5.46 -0.39
N THR A 152 17.19 -5.06 -1.65
CA THR A 152 16.78 -3.74 -2.15
C THR A 152 15.60 -3.86 -3.11
N TYR A 153 14.63 -4.69 -2.79
CA TYR A 153 13.44 -4.92 -3.61
C TYR A 153 12.29 -4.01 -3.16
N GLY A 154 11.56 -3.45 -4.12
CA GLY A 154 10.35 -2.67 -3.91
C GLY A 154 9.21 -3.11 -4.80
N ILE A 155 8.13 -2.34 -4.81
CA ILE A 155 6.97 -2.59 -5.68
C ILE A 155 6.97 -1.69 -6.92
N SER A 156 8.02 -0.88 -7.10
CA SER A 156 8.09 0.17 -8.12
C SER A 156 6.87 1.10 -8.01
N LYS A 157 6.33 1.56 -9.13
CA LYS A 157 5.07 2.34 -9.19
C LYS A 157 3.89 1.49 -9.68
N ASN A 158 3.88 0.20 -9.31
CA ASN A 158 2.85 -0.76 -9.73
C ASN A 158 2.21 -1.47 -8.53
N PRO A 159 1.51 -0.73 -7.64
CA PRO A 159 0.85 -1.32 -6.46
C PRO A 159 -0.25 -2.34 -6.83
N GLU A 160 -0.76 -2.29 -8.06
CA GLU A 160 -1.76 -3.22 -8.61
C GLU A 160 -1.19 -4.62 -8.82
N SER A 161 0.14 -4.78 -8.86
CA SER A 161 0.79 -6.09 -8.93
C SER A 161 0.67 -6.90 -7.64
N PHE A 162 0.16 -6.29 -6.57
CA PHE A 162 0.09 -6.88 -5.25
C PHE A 162 -1.06 -7.88 -5.13
N ALA A 163 -0.74 -9.10 -4.69
CA ALA A 163 -1.71 -10.09 -4.26
C ALA A 163 -1.27 -10.76 -2.96
N VAL A 164 -2.22 -11.28 -2.21
CA VAL A 164 -1.95 -11.93 -0.93
C VAL A 164 -2.71 -13.23 -0.79
N PHE A 165 -2.04 -14.23 -0.22
CA PHE A 165 -2.65 -15.49 0.17
C PHE A 165 -1.87 -16.16 1.30
N ALA A 166 -2.60 -16.63 2.32
CA ALA A 166 -2.06 -17.41 3.44
C ALA A 166 -0.78 -16.81 4.07
N GLY A 167 -0.77 -15.48 4.27
CA GLY A 167 0.37 -14.75 4.85
C GLY A 167 1.54 -14.51 3.88
N ARG A 168 1.44 -14.95 2.62
CA ARG A 168 2.40 -14.64 1.55
C ARG A 168 1.89 -13.48 0.72
N LYS A 169 2.77 -12.56 0.37
CA LYS A 169 2.50 -11.39 -0.45
C LYS A 169 3.31 -11.51 -1.73
N TYR A 170 2.64 -11.35 -2.86
CA TYR A 170 3.23 -11.41 -4.19
C TYR A 170 3.18 -10.03 -4.80
N PHE A 171 4.23 -9.61 -5.47
CA PHE A 171 4.31 -8.31 -6.12
C PHE A 171 5.43 -8.30 -7.17
N ALA A 172 5.42 -7.29 -8.01
CA ALA A 172 6.42 -7.13 -9.04
C ALA A 172 7.25 -5.86 -8.84
N ASP A 173 8.56 -6.00 -8.96
CA ASP A 173 9.49 -4.88 -9.07
C ASP A 173 9.80 -4.65 -10.55
N LYS A 174 9.09 -3.70 -11.16
CA LYS A 174 9.26 -3.35 -12.58
C LYS A 174 10.65 -2.80 -12.87
N ASN A 175 11.22 -2.01 -11.95
CA ASN A 175 12.53 -1.37 -12.14
C ASN A 175 13.63 -2.43 -12.25
N LYS A 176 13.55 -3.48 -11.45
CA LYS A 176 14.49 -4.60 -11.49
C LYS A 176 14.10 -5.69 -12.47
N GLY A 177 12.84 -5.72 -12.89
CA GLY A 177 12.33 -6.74 -13.80
C GLY A 177 12.19 -8.10 -13.14
N VAL A 178 11.74 -8.13 -11.89
CA VAL A 178 11.60 -9.35 -11.09
C VAL A 178 10.22 -9.45 -10.45
N VAL A 179 9.75 -10.66 -10.22
CA VAL A 179 8.54 -10.96 -9.45
C VAL A 179 8.96 -11.58 -8.13
N LEU A 180 8.35 -11.11 -7.06
CA LEU A 180 8.78 -11.34 -5.70
C LEU A 180 7.66 -11.92 -4.85
N ARG A 181 8.06 -12.72 -3.88
CA ARG A 181 7.20 -13.23 -2.82
C ARG A 181 7.78 -12.83 -1.47
N LEU A 182 7.02 -12.10 -0.67
CA LEU A 182 7.33 -11.83 0.73
C LEU A 182 6.63 -12.86 1.61
N SER A 183 7.39 -13.54 2.44
CA SER A 183 6.91 -14.51 3.43
C SER A 183 7.57 -14.25 4.80
N ARG A 184 7.36 -15.15 5.75
CA ARG A 184 8.04 -15.08 7.07
C ARG A 184 9.57 -15.14 6.94
N ASP A 185 10.06 -15.86 5.94
CA ASP A 185 11.49 -16.06 5.68
C ASP A 185 12.14 -14.87 4.96
N GLY A 186 11.35 -13.84 4.63
CA GLY A 186 11.79 -12.66 3.90
C GLY A 186 11.32 -12.64 2.46
N ILE A 187 12.05 -11.92 1.62
CA ILE A 187 11.72 -11.72 0.20
C ILE A 187 12.45 -12.76 -0.64
N THR A 188 11.69 -13.48 -1.47
CA THR A 188 12.20 -14.46 -2.43
C THR A 188 11.87 -14.03 -3.86
N GLU A 189 12.82 -14.09 -4.77
CA GLU A 189 12.61 -13.85 -6.19
C GLU A 189 12.03 -15.10 -6.84
N ILE A 190 10.71 -15.11 -7.11
CA ILE A 190 10.03 -16.22 -7.76
C ILE A 190 10.17 -16.21 -9.28
N SER A 191 10.54 -15.07 -9.88
CA SER A 191 10.90 -14.98 -11.31
C SER A 191 12.16 -15.78 -11.66
N ALA A 192 13.03 -16.06 -10.68
CA ALA A 192 14.24 -16.86 -10.87
C ALA A 192 13.95 -18.34 -11.22
N TYR A 193 12.74 -18.83 -10.93
CA TYR A 193 12.35 -20.20 -11.26
C TYR A 193 12.06 -20.36 -12.75
N GLY A 194 13.13 -20.40 -13.56
CA GLY A 194 13.07 -20.65 -15.00
C GLY A 194 12.65 -19.48 -15.89
N MET A 195 12.23 -18.34 -15.31
CA MET A 195 11.64 -17.24 -16.08
C MET A 195 12.34 -15.88 -15.91
N GLN A 196 13.54 -15.87 -15.34
CA GLN A 196 14.25 -14.63 -15.00
C GLN A 196 14.47 -13.72 -16.22
N SER A 197 14.98 -14.27 -17.33
CA SER A 197 15.22 -13.47 -18.56
C SER A 197 13.93 -12.93 -19.17
N TYR A 198 12.87 -13.73 -19.09
CA TYR A 198 11.55 -13.35 -19.59
C TYR A 198 11.02 -12.14 -18.82
N PHE A 199 10.98 -12.22 -17.48
CA PHE A 199 10.47 -11.13 -16.65
C PHE A 199 11.34 -9.87 -16.76
N ARG A 200 12.66 -10.01 -16.76
CA ARG A 200 13.56 -8.88 -16.95
C ARG A 200 13.30 -8.11 -18.24
N SER A 201 12.91 -8.80 -19.31
CA SER A 201 12.62 -8.19 -20.59
C SER A 201 11.21 -7.63 -20.71
N ASN A 202 10.21 -8.28 -20.11
CA ASN A 202 8.80 -7.94 -20.31
C ASN A 202 8.24 -7.02 -19.24
N LEU A 203 8.64 -7.17 -17.95
CA LEU A 203 8.18 -6.28 -16.89
C LEU A 203 8.54 -4.82 -17.14
N LYS A 204 9.74 -4.56 -17.62
CA LYS A 204 10.21 -3.20 -17.92
C LYS A 204 9.41 -2.51 -19.03
N LYS A 205 8.84 -3.29 -19.95
CA LYS A 205 8.03 -2.81 -21.06
C LYS A 205 6.55 -2.66 -20.74
N ALA A 206 6.08 -3.32 -19.69
CA ALA A 206 4.69 -3.24 -19.29
C ALA A 206 4.38 -1.85 -18.72
N ASP A 207 3.24 -1.28 -19.11
CA ASP A 207 2.75 -0.02 -18.55
C ASP A 207 2.04 -0.27 -17.23
N VAL A 208 1.20 -1.31 -17.19
CA VAL A 208 0.45 -1.72 -16.00
C VAL A 208 0.72 -3.20 -15.70
N ILE A 209 0.84 -3.52 -14.43
CA ILE A 209 1.07 -4.88 -13.95
C ILE A 209 0.00 -5.20 -12.91
N HIS A 210 -0.90 -6.12 -13.23
CA HIS A 210 -1.91 -6.60 -12.29
C HIS A 210 -1.50 -7.92 -11.66
N GLY A 211 -1.59 -7.99 -10.35
CA GLY A 211 -1.41 -9.20 -9.57
C GLY A 211 -2.74 -9.66 -8.97
N MET A 212 -3.02 -10.94 -9.07
CA MET A 212 -4.26 -11.53 -8.59
C MET A 212 -3.94 -12.88 -7.93
N TRP A 213 -4.83 -13.33 -7.06
CA TRP A 213 -4.74 -14.67 -6.50
C TRP A 213 -5.95 -15.51 -6.92
N ASP A 214 -5.69 -16.59 -7.61
CA ASP A 214 -6.71 -17.59 -7.93
C ASP A 214 -6.85 -18.58 -6.77
N MET A 215 -8.00 -18.53 -6.07
CA MET A 215 -8.29 -19.44 -4.97
C MET A 215 -8.62 -20.85 -5.42
N HIS A 216 -9.11 -21.03 -6.65
CA HIS A 216 -9.45 -22.34 -7.19
C HIS A 216 -8.19 -23.13 -7.56
N ALA A 217 -7.35 -22.54 -8.39
CA ALA A 217 -6.07 -23.15 -8.78
C ALA A 217 -5.03 -23.06 -7.66
N LYS A 218 -5.14 -22.06 -6.75
CA LYS A 218 -4.17 -21.70 -5.71
C LYS A 218 -2.87 -21.15 -6.28
N ASP A 219 -3.02 -20.33 -7.31
CA ASP A 219 -1.94 -19.76 -8.08
C ASP A 219 -1.90 -18.24 -7.96
N TYR A 220 -0.70 -17.69 -8.00
CA TYR A 220 -0.52 -16.25 -8.23
C TYR A 220 -0.59 -15.98 -9.72
N VAL A 221 -1.55 -15.14 -10.11
CA VAL A 221 -1.75 -14.71 -11.49
C VAL A 221 -1.16 -13.31 -11.67
N ILE A 222 -0.29 -13.15 -12.64
CA ILE A 222 0.27 -11.85 -13.02
C ILE A 222 -0.09 -11.53 -14.48
N SER A 223 -0.64 -10.35 -14.70
CA SER A 223 -0.93 -9.83 -16.04
C SER A 223 -0.09 -8.61 -16.34
N LEU A 224 0.68 -8.69 -17.41
CA LEU A 224 1.51 -7.61 -17.93
C LEU A 224 0.77 -6.94 -19.07
N GLN A 225 0.48 -5.65 -18.96
CA GLN A 225 -0.34 -4.92 -19.92
C GLN A 225 0.39 -3.69 -20.45
N GLY A 226 0.12 -3.37 -21.71
CA GLY A 226 0.69 -2.19 -22.36
C GLY A 226 2.05 -2.45 -22.98
N GLY A 227 2.55 -1.41 -23.60
CA GLY A 227 3.75 -1.37 -24.42
C GLY A 227 3.46 -0.71 -25.74
N THR A 228 4.49 -0.26 -26.43
CA THR A 228 4.41 0.43 -27.72
C THR A 228 3.92 -0.44 -28.89
N VAL A 229 3.68 -1.72 -28.64
CA VAL A 229 3.26 -2.69 -29.66
C VAL A 229 1.86 -3.21 -29.29
N PRO A 230 0.86 -3.16 -30.20
CA PRO A 230 -0.41 -3.82 -30.01
C PRO A 230 -0.19 -5.32 -29.72
N ASP A 231 -0.93 -5.90 -28.79
CA ASP A 231 -0.86 -7.30 -28.35
C ASP A 231 0.23 -7.68 -27.33
N THR A 232 0.66 -6.78 -26.49
CA THR A 232 1.63 -7.08 -25.43
C THR A 232 1.01 -7.51 -24.09
N TYR A 233 -0.22 -8.01 -24.10
CA TYR A 233 -0.79 -8.66 -22.92
C TYR A 233 -0.18 -10.03 -22.71
N LYS A 234 0.31 -10.26 -21.52
CA LYS A 234 0.84 -11.55 -21.09
C LYS A 234 0.34 -11.86 -19.70
N THR A 235 -0.53 -12.83 -19.59
CA THR A 235 -1.02 -13.32 -18.30
C THR A 235 -0.35 -14.66 -17.99
N LEU A 236 0.26 -14.77 -16.82
CA LEU A 236 1.01 -15.94 -16.38
C LEU A 236 0.55 -16.36 -14.99
N THR A 237 0.70 -17.65 -14.71
CA THR A 237 0.43 -18.21 -13.37
C THR A 237 1.67 -18.84 -12.76
N PHE A 238 1.83 -18.60 -11.46
CA PHE A 238 2.85 -19.21 -10.63
C PHE A 238 2.20 -20.15 -9.61
N ASP A 239 2.57 -21.42 -9.66
CA ASP A 239 2.11 -22.45 -8.72
C ASP A 239 3.13 -22.64 -7.59
N GLU A 240 2.69 -22.44 -6.37
CA GLU A 240 3.51 -22.64 -5.16
C GLU A 240 3.86 -24.10 -4.89
N LYS A 241 3.04 -25.04 -5.32
CA LYS A 241 3.30 -26.48 -5.07
C LYS A 241 4.42 -27.00 -5.95
N VAL A 242 4.39 -26.56 -7.22
CA VAL A 242 5.42 -26.89 -8.20
C VAL A 242 6.64 -25.98 -8.04
N ASN A 243 6.45 -24.84 -7.37
CA ASN A 243 7.42 -23.79 -7.22
C ASN A 243 7.94 -23.28 -8.57
N GLY A 244 7.02 -23.02 -9.46
CA GLY A 244 7.34 -22.68 -10.84
C GLY A 244 6.18 -21.99 -11.59
N TRP A 245 6.55 -21.41 -12.73
CA TRP A 245 5.61 -20.77 -13.66
C TRP A 245 5.00 -21.85 -14.56
N THR A 246 3.68 -22.04 -14.48
CA THR A 246 3.00 -23.18 -15.06
C THR A 246 2.33 -22.88 -16.38
N SER A 247 1.73 -21.69 -16.54
CA SER A 247 0.87 -21.43 -17.69
C SER A 247 0.98 -19.99 -18.20
N PHE A 248 0.79 -19.87 -19.51
CA PHE A 248 0.48 -18.61 -20.20
C PHE A 248 -0.99 -18.61 -20.58
N HIS A 249 -1.67 -17.53 -20.31
CA HIS A 249 -3.11 -17.38 -20.59
C HIS A 249 -3.35 -16.33 -21.65
N THR A 250 -4.47 -16.48 -22.36
CA THR A 250 -4.88 -15.58 -23.46
C THR A 250 -5.82 -14.46 -22.99
N TYR A 251 -6.41 -14.57 -21.79
CA TYR A 251 -7.28 -13.53 -21.28
C TYR A 251 -6.47 -12.32 -20.81
N LYS A 252 -7.10 -11.15 -20.91
CA LYS A 252 -6.49 -9.84 -20.68
C LYS A 252 -7.22 -9.09 -19.57
N PRO A 253 -7.02 -9.46 -18.30
CA PRO A 253 -7.81 -8.90 -17.21
C PRO A 253 -7.35 -7.49 -16.86
N SER A 254 -8.28 -6.57 -16.70
CA SER A 254 -8.05 -5.28 -16.09
C SER A 254 -8.00 -5.34 -14.56
N GLY A 255 -8.31 -6.49 -13.99
CA GLY A 255 -8.29 -6.83 -12.59
C GLY A 255 -8.95 -8.17 -12.37
N GLY A 256 -8.93 -8.67 -11.15
CA GLY A 256 -9.61 -9.92 -10.81
C GLY A 256 -9.54 -10.21 -9.32
N GLY A 257 -10.29 -11.19 -8.91
CA GLY A 257 -10.33 -11.64 -7.52
C GLY A 257 -11.11 -12.94 -7.39
N SER A 258 -10.98 -13.57 -6.26
CA SER A 258 -11.68 -14.81 -5.98
C SER A 258 -12.81 -14.59 -4.98
N LEU A 259 -13.96 -15.14 -5.29
CA LEU A 259 -15.13 -15.17 -4.41
C LEU A 259 -15.68 -16.60 -4.37
N ASN A 260 -15.91 -17.14 -3.16
CA ASN A 260 -16.41 -18.51 -2.96
C ASN A 260 -15.62 -19.58 -3.75
N SER A 261 -14.29 -19.48 -3.73
CA SER A 261 -13.39 -20.40 -4.45
C SER A 261 -13.53 -20.38 -5.99
N THR A 262 -14.22 -19.40 -6.54
CA THR A 262 -14.27 -19.13 -7.98
C THR A 262 -13.44 -17.91 -8.29
N PHE A 263 -12.61 -17.99 -9.30
CA PHE A 263 -11.79 -16.87 -9.75
C PHE A 263 -12.54 -16.09 -10.84
N TYR A 264 -12.66 -14.81 -10.65
CA TYR A 264 -13.31 -13.88 -11.57
C TYR A 264 -12.28 -12.90 -12.11
N THR A 265 -12.37 -12.62 -13.39
CA THR A 265 -11.58 -11.60 -14.05
C THR A 265 -12.49 -10.51 -14.62
N PHE A 266 -11.98 -9.31 -14.66
CA PHE A 266 -12.70 -8.17 -15.21
C PHE A 266 -12.00 -7.70 -16.47
N ASP A 267 -12.77 -7.49 -17.52
CA ASP A 267 -12.28 -6.87 -18.75
C ASP A 267 -13.37 -5.97 -19.34
N SER A 268 -13.00 -4.72 -19.65
CA SER A 268 -13.88 -3.76 -20.32
C SER A 268 -15.26 -3.56 -19.68
N GLY A 269 -15.37 -3.76 -18.36
CA GLY A 269 -16.62 -3.63 -17.60
C GLY A 269 -17.44 -4.91 -17.51
N GLU A 270 -16.97 -6.00 -18.06
CA GLU A 270 -17.60 -7.33 -17.96
C GLU A 270 -16.85 -8.22 -16.96
N ILE A 271 -17.58 -9.20 -16.40
CA ILE A 271 -17.08 -10.19 -15.44
C ILE A 271 -17.04 -11.54 -16.13
N TYR A 272 -15.90 -12.22 -16.03
CA TYR A 272 -15.66 -13.55 -16.59
C TYR A 272 -15.33 -14.56 -15.51
#